data_3a526c4bc093123591e50774b412f9c5
#
_entry.id   3a526c4bc093123591e50774b412f9c5
#
_cell.length_a   1.000
_cell.length_b   1.000
_cell.length_c   1.000
_cell.angle_alpha   90.00
_cell.angle_beta   90.00
_cell.angle_gamma   90.00
#
_symmetry.space_group_name_H-M   'P 1'
#
loop_
_entity.id
_entity.type
_entity.pdbx_description
1 polymer ?
#
loop_
_entity_poly.entity_id
_entity_poly.type
_entity_poly.pdbx_seq_one_letter_code
_entity_poly.pdbx_strand_id
1 'polypeptide(L)'
;MSVAEETRLLFVQTNTCVIIPTYNNHRTLRRVIDNSLLYTDRMIIVNDGSTDTTREILGAYPQLEIIHLEKNQGKGNALRTGFKKAKELGYQNAITIDSDGQHFPEDFIVFLREIREAGEPVLLIGSRNMDSENVPKKSSFGNKFSNFWFKVETGIRLNDTQSGFRSYPLNFIPKRFFTKKFEFEIEVIVRTAWKGIQVKNIPIKILYDPAERVSHFRPFKDFTRISILNTVLVLITFLYIHPRNFLRSFKKKSFKNFIKENILQADASNLNITLSIGLGLLIGLSPLWGFHTFLAIFLPHVLKLNKALSFAASNISIPPMIPFIIIGSLYTGSVFTGDAAVLHLPDKLTIEYAKNHLTTYLIGSTVLAIFVSTIITSLIYLILLISKRK
;
A
#
# COMPACT_ATOMS: atom_id res chain seq x y z
N MET A 1 -4.88 -0.13 41.63
CA MET A 1 -3.73 -0.01 40.68
C MET A 1 -3.87 1.33 40.02
N SER A 2 -2.86 2.17 40.08
CA SER A 2 -2.85 3.44 39.35
C SER A 2 -2.73 3.22 37.85
N VAL A 3 -3.13 4.21 37.02
CA VAL A 3 -2.98 4.13 35.56
C VAL A 3 -1.52 3.90 35.17
N ALA A 4 -0.58 4.50 35.89
CA ALA A 4 0.85 4.32 35.64
C ALA A 4 1.32 2.87 35.90
N GLU A 5 0.86 2.27 37.01
CA GLU A 5 1.19 0.87 37.32
C GLU A 5 0.60 -0.10 36.30
N GLU A 6 -0.65 0.10 35.90
CA GLU A 6 -1.28 -0.70 34.84
C GLU A 6 -0.50 -0.57 33.53
N THR A 7 -0.10 0.65 33.15
CA THR A 7 0.66 0.90 31.92
C THR A 7 2.01 0.19 31.95
N ARG A 8 2.75 0.25 33.08
CA ARG A 8 4.02 -0.47 33.24
C ARG A 8 3.84 -1.99 33.09
N LEU A 9 2.80 -2.55 33.69
CA LEU A 9 2.50 -3.98 33.56
C LEU A 9 2.20 -4.36 32.11
N LEU A 10 1.43 -3.53 31.39
CA LEU A 10 1.09 -3.75 29.99
C LEU A 10 2.32 -3.68 29.08
N PHE A 11 3.29 -2.78 29.32
CA PHE A 11 4.56 -2.75 28.60
C PHE A 11 5.31 -4.08 28.69
N VAL A 12 5.29 -4.71 29.86
CA VAL A 12 5.91 -6.03 30.09
C VAL A 12 5.12 -7.13 29.37
N GLN A 13 3.81 -7.17 29.55
CA GLN A 13 2.93 -8.22 28.99
C GLN A 13 2.94 -8.22 27.46
N THR A 14 2.96 -7.04 26.82
CA THR A 14 2.97 -6.91 25.37
C THR A 14 4.37 -6.91 24.77
N ASN A 15 5.40 -7.03 25.61
CA ASN A 15 6.81 -6.94 25.23
C ASN A 15 7.10 -5.73 24.31
N THR A 16 6.69 -4.56 24.78
CA THR A 16 6.74 -3.30 24.05
C THR A 16 7.83 -2.39 24.61
N CYS A 17 8.50 -1.62 23.74
CA CYS A 17 9.37 -0.50 24.11
C CYS A 17 8.87 0.80 23.51
N VAL A 18 9.40 1.93 23.99
CA VAL A 18 9.20 3.26 23.42
C VAL A 18 10.42 3.65 22.60
N ILE A 19 10.23 4.25 21.43
CA ILE A 19 11.31 4.81 20.61
C ILE A 19 11.07 6.30 20.45
N ILE A 20 12.07 7.12 20.82
CA ILE A 20 12.06 8.57 20.73
C ILE A 20 13.13 9.01 19.74
N PRO A 21 12.78 9.31 18.47
CA PRO A 21 13.70 9.96 17.55
C PRO A 21 13.83 11.44 17.92
N THR A 22 15.05 11.95 17.96
CA THR A 22 15.29 13.37 18.28
C THR A 22 16.37 13.98 17.39
N TYR A 23 16.17 15.24 17.02
CA TYR A 23 17.15 16.06 16.29
C TYR A 23 16.95 17.52 16.63
N ASN A 24 17.98 18.16 17.23
CA ASN A 24 17.95 19.57 17.61
C ASN A 24 16.67 19.99 18.33
N ASN A 25 16.34 19.25 19.38
CA ASN A 25 15.09 19.46 20.12
C ASN A 25 15.30 19.54 21.64
N HIS A 26 16.28 20.33 22.05
CA HIS A 26 16.68 20.49 23.46
C HIS A 26 15.57 21.03 24.37
N ARG A 27 14.61 21.79 23.83
CA ARG A 27 13.58 22.48 24.64
C ARG A 27 12.58 21.52 25.27
N THR A 28 12.15 20.52 24.52
CA THR A 28 11.04 19.64 24.93
C THR A 28 11.49 18.22 25.26
N LEU A 29 12.67 17.81 24.79
CA LEU A 29 13.17 16.43 24.92
C LEU A 29 13.18 15.96 26.39
N ARG A 30 13.72 16.75 27.34
CA ARG A 30 13.76 16.40 28.76
C ARG A 30 12.36 16.10 29.28
N ARG A 31 11.39 16.98 29.03
CA ARG A 31 9.99 16.80 29.43
C ARG A 31 9.37 15.53 28.86
N VAL A 32 9.64 15.22 27.57
CA VAL A 32 9.12 13.99 26.94
C VAL A 32 9.71 12.74 27.58
N ILE A 33 11.02 12.75 27.90
CA ILE A 33 11.68 11.61 28.56
C ILE A 33 11.14 11.44 29.98
N ASP A 34 11.12 12.51 30.79
CA ASP A 34 10.71 12.46 32.20
C ASP A 34 9.25 12.01 32.32
N ASN A 35 8.36 12.56 31.48
CA ASN A 35 6.96 12.14 31.44
C ASN A 35 6.79 10.68 30.98
N SER A 36 7.62 10.20 30.07
CA SER A 36 7.58 8.81 29.62
C SER A 36 8.09 7.83 30.68
N LEU A 37 9.09 8.26 31.49
CA LEU A 37 9.64 7.48 32.60
C LEU A 37 8.61 7.22 33.72
N LEU A 38 7.56 8.02 33.83
CA LEU A 38 6.44 7.73 34.74
C LEU A 38 5.76 6.40 34.42
N TYR A 39 5.81 5.98 33.16
CA TYR A 39 5.10 4.80 32.62
C TYR A 39 6.01 3.65 32.26
N THR A 40 7.26 3.89 31.85
CA THR A 40 8.19 2.83 31.47
C THR A 40 9.64 3.32 31.43
N ASP A 41 10.57 2.42 31.72
CA ASP A 41 12.01 2.58 31.49
C ASP A 41 12.49 1.87 30.20
N ARG A 42 11.61 1.15 29.53
CA ARG A 42 11.87 0.44 28.27
C ARG A 42 11.93 1.42 27.11
N MET A 43 12.90 2.32 27.09
CA MET A 43 13.03 3.37 26.10
C MET A 43 14.31 3.29 25.32
N ILE A 44 14.21 3.55 24.02
CA ILE A 44 15.32 3.68 23.08
C ILE A 44 15.26 5.09 22.49
N ILE A 45 16.29 5.89 22.74
CA ILE A 45 16.36 7.26 22.21
C ILE A 45 17.37 7.29 21.07
N VAL A 46 16.97 7.79 19.91
CA VAL A 46 17.86 7.90 18.75
C VAL A 46 18.11 9.38 18.45
N ASN A 47 19.29 9.83 18.80
CA ASN A 47 19.78 11.17 18.46
C ASN A 47 20.35 11.18 17.04
N ASP A 48 19.61 11.78 16.11
CA ASP A 48 19.94 11.83 14.67
C ASP A 48 20.98 12.94 14.36
N GLY A 49 22.11 12.91 15.08
CA GLY A 49 23.23 13.84 14.84
C GLY A 49 22.92 15.27 15.22
N SER A 50 22.30 15.50 16.39
CA SER A 50 22.02 16.84 16.90
C SER A 50 23.30 17.64 17.14
N THR A 51 23.24 18.93 16.85
CA THR A 51 24.32 19.91 16.98
C THR A 51 24.09 20.93 18.10
N ASP A 52 22.94 20.84 18.77
CA ASP A 52 22.56 21.62 19.96
C ASP A 52 22.89 20.85 21.26
N THR A 53 22.41 21.32 22.40
CA THR A 53 22.59 20.71 23.72
C THR A 53 21.84 19.39 23.93
N THR A 54 21.20 18.84 22.91
CA THR A 54 20.47 17.55 22.99
C THR A 54 21.37 16.43 23.54
N ARG A 55 22.66 16.38 23.14
CA ARG A 55 23.59 15.35 23.61
C ARG A 55 23.88 15.43 25.09
N GLU A 56 24.01 16.66 25.61
CA GLU A 56 24.23 16.93 27.03
C GLU A 56 23.01 16.51 27.87
N ILE A 57 21.79 16.86 27.38
CA ILE A 57 20.55 16.43 28.02
C ILE A 57 20.47 14.91 28.12
N LEU A 58 20.80 14.20 27.05
CA LEU A 58 20.78 12.74 27.02
C LEU A 58 21.79 12.10 27.97
N GLY A 59 22.92 12.78 28.23
CA GLY A 59 23.93 12.33 29.22
C GLY A 59 23.39 12.21 30.66
N ALA A 60 22.26 12.88 30.96
CA ALA A 60 21.59 12.76 32.25
C ALA A 60 20.80 11.45 32.45
N TYR A 61 20.66 10.60 31.42
CA TYR A 61 19.86 9.37 31.44
C TYR A 61 20.69 8.12 31.12
N PRO A 62 21.74 7.80 31.89
CA PRO A 62 22.64 6.67 31.60
C PRO A 62 21.93 5.30 31.69
N GLN A 63 20.76 5.24 32.31
CA GLN A 63 19.93 4.04 32.44
C GLN A 63 19.13 3.69 31.17
N LEU A 64 19.03 4.63 30.22
CA LEU A 64 18.29 4.45 28.98
C LEU A 64 19.19 3.99 27.84
N GLU A 65 18.61 3.27 26.87
CA GLU A 65 19.29 2.91 25.64
C GLU A 65 19.35 4.13 24.69
N ILE A 66 20.52 4.74 24.56
CA ILE A 66 20.73 5.94 23.75
C ILE A 66 21.65 5.67 22.60
N ILE A 67 21.22 5.98 21.38
CA ILE A 67 22.00 5.82 20.17
C ILE A 67 22.28 7.20 19.58
N HIS A 68 23.56 7.53 19.42
CA HIS A 68 24.00 8.76 18.77
C HIS A 68 24.46 8.47 17.34
N LEU A 69 23.78 9.06 16.35
CA LEU A 69 24.25 9.05 14.97
C LEU A 69 25.27 10.19 14.76
N GLU A 70 26.28 9.97 13.94
CA GLU A 70 27.32 10.97 13.67
C GLU A 70 26.80 12.24 12.99
N LYS A 71 25.80 12.09 12.13
CA LYS A 71 25.18 13.17 11.37
C LYS A 71 23.70 12.92 11.12
N ASN A 72 22.95 13.99 10.87
CA ASN A 72 21.53 13.90 10.52
C ASN A 72 21.32 13.09 9.24
N GLN A 73 20.59 12.00 9.36
CA GLN A 73 20.20 11.11 8.28
C GLN A 73 18.70 11.14 8.02
N GLY A 74 17.93 11.80 8.85
CA GLY A 74 16.48 12.01 8.77
C GLY A 74 15.68 11.09 9.67
N LYS A 75 14.47 11.56 10.06
CA LYS A 75 13.57 10.88 11.00
C LYS A 75 13.35 9.39 10.68
N GLY A 76 13.14 9.06 9.41
CA GLY A 76 12.95 7.68 8.98
C GLY A 76 14.17 6.79 9.26
N ASN A 77 15.39 7.32 9.10
CA ASN A 77 16.59 6.58 9.45
C ASN A 77 16.75 6.40 10.97
N ALA A 78 16.43 7.44 11.75
CA ALA A 78 16.43 7.35 13.21
C ALA A 78 15.43 6.29 13.69
N LEU A 79 14.20 6.26 13.16
CA LEU A 79 13.21 5.24 13.47
C LEU A 79 13.69 3.83 13.09
N ARG A 80 14.30 3.65 11.92
CA ARG A 80 14.86 2.35 11.48
C ARG A 80 15.96 1.87 12.42
N THR A 81 16.82 2.77 12.87
CA THR A 81 17.86 2.48 13.86
C THR A 81 17.25 2.03 15.19
N GLY A 82 16.23 2.75 15.67
CA GLY A 82 15.47 2.37 16.87
C GLY A 82 14.76 1.01 16.72
N PHE A 83 14.12 0.75 15.58
CA PHE A 83 13.49 -0.57 15.32
C PHE A 83 14.50 -1.72 15.28
N LYS A 84 15.68 -1.48 14.71
CA LYS A 84 16.74 -2.48 14.70
C LYS A 84 17.19 -2.80 16.12
N LYS A 85 17.49 -1.78 16.92
CA LYS A 85 17.90 -1.94 18.30
C LYS A 85 16.83 -2.59 19.17
N ALA A 86 15.56 -2.20 19.00
CA ALA A 86 14.44 -2.82 19.70
C ALA A 86 14.34 -4.32 19.43
N LYS A 87 14.57 -4.75 18.18
CA LYS A 87 14.62 -6.18 17.82
C LYS A 87 15.82 -6.88 18.43
N GLU A 88 16.99 -6.26 18.45
CA GLU A 88 18.20 -6.81 19.08
C GLU A 88 18.01 -7.02 20.59
N LEU A 89 17.22 -6.15 21.25
CA LEU A 89 16.84 -6.27 22.65
C LEU A 89 15.65 -7.24 22.87
N GLY A 90 15.10 -7.86 21.82
CA GLY A 90 14.05 -8.86 21.89
C GLY A 90 12.63 -8.32 22.02
N TYR A 91 12.40 -7.01 21.82
CA TYR A 91 11.06 -6.44 21.83
C TYR A 91 10.22 -6.89 20.62
N GLN A 92 8.93 -7.15 20.88
CA GLN A 92 7.98 -7.53 19.84
C GLN A 92 7.29 -6.32 19.21
N ASN A 93 7.01 -5.31 20.02
CA ASN A 93 6.35 -4.08 19.60
C ASN A 93 7.17 -2.85 20.00
N ALA A 94 7.03 -1.79 19.24
CA ALA A 94 7.60 -0.48 19.58
C ALA A 94 6.56 0.62 19.42
N ILE A 95 6.39 1.45 20.44
CA ILE A 95 5.60 2.67 20.35
C ILE A 95 6.58 3.81 20.06
N THR A 96 6.34 4.57 18.99
CA THR A 96 7.12 5.79 18.69
C THR A 96 6.40 7.01 19.25
N ILE A 97 7.13 7.94 19.82
CA ILE A 97 6.63 9.25 20.26
C ILE A 97 7.65 10.32 19.84
N ASP A 98 7.15 11.44 19.29
CA ASP A 98 8.01 12.52 18.84
C ASP A 98 8.57 13.31 20.04
N SER A 99 9.79 13.81 19.92
CA SER A 99 10.47 14.58 20.98
C SER A 99 10.00 16.03 21.10
N ASP A 100 9.03 16.47 20.26
CA ASP A 100 8.51 17.84 20.23
C ASP A 100 7.50 18.18 21.34
N GLY A 101 7.15 17.21 22.17
CA GLY A 101 6.26 17.39 23.32
C GLY A 101 4.79 17.59 22.98
N GLN A 102 4.38 17.34 21.72
CA GLN A 102 2.97 17.46 21.31
C GLN A 102 2.11 16.28 21.79
N HIS A 103 2.70 15.11 22.03
CA HIS A 103 2.00 13.90 22.45
C HIS A 103 2.15 13.66 23.94
N PHE A 104 1.13 13.07 24.54
CA PHE A 104 1.07 12.75 25.95
C PHE A 104 1.43 11.29 26.20
N PRO A 105 2.50 10.98 26.99
CA PRO A 105 2.86 9.61 27.36
C PRO A 105 1.77 8.86 28.13
N GLU A 106 0.83 9.56 28.78
CA GLU A 106 -0.34 8.93 29.39
C GLU A 106 -1.22 8.16 28.39
N ASP A 107 -1.15 8.48 27.08
CA ASP A 107 -1.85 7.75 26.05
C ASP A 107 -1.15 6.42 25.67
N PHE A 108 0.02 6.07 26.22
CA PHE A 108 0.61 4.74 26.00
C PHE A 108 -0.37 3.62 26.34
N ILE A 109 -1.20 3.79 27.38
CA ILE A 109 -2.14 2.79 27.82
C ILE A 109 -3.15 2.39 26.74
N VAL A 110 -3.62 3.33 25.91
CA VAL A 110 -4.60 3.00 24.85
C VAL A 110 -3.98 2.16 23.75
N PHE A 111 -2.69 2.39 23.40
CA PHE A 111 -1.95 1.54 22.49
C PHE A 111 -1.75 0.14 23.04
N LEU A 112 -1.31 0.05 24.28
CA LEU A 112 -0.97 -1.23 24.92
C LEU A 112 -2.20 -2.12 25.16
N ARG A 113 -3.33 -1.53 25.52
CA ARG A 113 -4.60 -2.25 25.64
C ARG A 113 -5.03 -2.80 24.30
N GLU A 114 -5.00 -1.99 23.23
CA GLU A 114 -5.35 -2.45 21.88
C GLU A 114 -4.39 -3.53 21.36
N ILE A 115 -3.08 -3.44 21.63
CA ILE A 115 -2.12 -4.49 21.29
C ILE A 115 -2.47 -5.81 21.98
N ARG A 116 -2.80 -5.76 23.26
CA ARG A 116 -3.16 -6.94 24.05
C ARG A 116 -4.48 -7.56 23.58
N GLU A 117 -5.48 -6.72 23.30
CA GLU A 117 -6.82 -7.14 22.90
C GLU A 117 -6.89 -7.65 21.47
N ALA A 118 -6.03 -7.15 20.59
CA ALA A 118 -6.02 -7.55 19.18
C ALA A 118 -5.73 -9.05 18.97
N GLY A 119 -4.95 -9.68 19.84
CA GLY A 119 -4.55 -11.09 19.72
C GLY A 119 -3.68 -11.42 18.50
N GLU A 120 -3.65 -10.52 17.51
CA GLU A 120 -2.91 -10.61 16.25
C GLU A 120 -2.05 -9.36 16.06
N PRO A 121 -0.97 -9.43 15.28
CA PRO A 121 -0.12 -8.27 15.01
C PRO A 121 -0.90 -7.11 14.40
N VAL A 122 -0.85 -5.93 15.03
CA VAL A 122 -1.57 -4.73 14.62
C VAL A 122 -0.63 -3.52 14.61
N LEU A 123 -0.74 -2.67 13.59
CA LEU A 123 -0.09 -1.36 13.54
C LEU A 123 -1.12 -0.31 13.93
N LEU A 124 -0.81 0.45 14.98
CA LEU A 124 -1.70 1.48 15.51
C LEU A 124 -1.15 2.87 15.24
N ILE A 125 -2.01 3.78 14.83
CA ILE A 125 -1.67 5.19 14.59
C ILE A 125 -2.58 6.04 15.46
N GLY A 126 -1.98 6.87 16.30
CA GLY A 126 -2.71 7.83 17.12
C GLY A 126 -3.47 8.81 16.22
N SER A 127 -4.78 8.89 16.39
CA SER A 127 -5.64 9.81 15.63
C SER A 127 -5.90 11.07 16.43
N ARG A 128 -5.43 12.17 15.88
CA ARG A 128 -5.65 13.51 16.42
C ARG A 128 -7.05 14.00 16.00
N ASN A 129 -7.72 14.74 16.86
CA ASN A 129 -8.94 15.43 16.44
C ASN A 129 -8.57 16.63 15.53
N MET A 130 -8.61 16.40 14.21
CA MET A 130 -8.25 17.39 13.18
C MET A 130 -9.34 18.41 12.89
N ASP A 131 -10.53 18.26 13.47
CA ASP A 131 -11.67 19.17 13.31
C ASP A 131 -11.75 20.21 14.44
N SER A 132 -10.83 20.19 15.41
CA SER A 132 -10.76 21.20 16.46
C SER A 132 -10.30 22.55 15.90
N GLU A 133 -10.85 23.66 16.42
CA GLU A 133 -10.55 25.03 15.99
C GLU A 133 -9.07 25.41 16.10
N ASN A 134 -8.33 24.73 16.97
CA ASN A 134 -6.90 24.96 17.22
C ASN A 134 -5.96 24.31 16.18
N VAL A 135 -6.50 23.54 15.21
CA VAL A 135 -5.67 22.86 14.20
C VAL A 135 -5.38 23.79 13.02
N PRO A 136 -4.11 24.03 12.67
CA PRO A 136 -3.78 24.85 11.51
C PRO A 136 -4.36 24.26 10.22
N LYS A 137 -5.03 25.07 9.39
CA LYS A 137 -5.66 24.63 8.10
C LYS A 137 -4.70 23.87 7.18
N LYS A 138 -3.41 24.25 7.16
CA LYS A 138 -2.37 23.55 6.38
C LYS A 138 -2.13 22.12 6.87
N SER A 139 -2.18 21.88 8.18
CA SER A 139 -2.06 20.52 8.75
C SER A 139 -3.26 19.65 8.40
N SER A 140 -4.47 20.21 8.45
CA SER A 140 -5.70 19.50 8.05
C SER A 140 -5.68 19.11 6.58
N PHE A 141 -5.24 19.99 5.67
CA PHE A 141 -5.09 19.66 4.25
C PHE A 141 -4.09 18.52 4.01
N GLY A 142 -2.90 18.62 4.60
CA GLY A 142 -1.86 17.58 4.50
C GLY A 142 -2.35 16.22 5.02
N ASN A 143 -3.10 16.21 6.13
CA ASN A 143 -3.69 15.01 6.69
C ASN A 143 -4.72 14.38 5.72
N LYS A 144 -5.68 15.17 5.21
CA LYS A 144 -6.68 14.70 4.23
C LYS A 144 -6.03 14.13 2.97
N PHE A 145 -4.98 14.80 2.47
CA PHE A 145 -4.21 14.33 1.32
C PHE A 145 -3.54 12.98 1.58
N SER A 146 -2.86 12.82 2.73
CA SER A 146 -2.21 11.58 3.11
C SER A 146 -3.21 10.44 3.32
N ASN A 147 -4.34 10.70 3.98
CA ASN A 147 -5.41 9.73 4.19
C ASN A 147 -6.03 9.25 2.88
N PHE A 148 -6.20 10.15 1.91
CA PHE A 148 -6.71 9.81 0.58
C PHE A 148 -5.77 8.83 -0.14
N TRP A 149 -4.48 9.13 -0.20
CA TRP A 149 -3.51 8.26 -0.88
C TRP A 149 -3.35 6.92 -0.17
N PHE A 150 -3.29 6.91 1.15
CA PHE A 150 -3.27 5.67 1.92
C PHE A 150 -4.48 4.76 1.60
N LYS A 151 -5.67 5.37 1.47
CA LYS A 151 -6.87 4.62 1.06
C LYS A 151 -6.74 4.06 -0.36
N VAL A 152 -6.21 4.83 -1.32
CA VAL A 152 -5.98 4.37 -2.70
C VAL A 152 -4.99 3.20 -2.72
N GLU A 153 -3.92 3.28 -1.93
CA GLU A 153 -2.83 2.31 -1.90
C GLU A 153 -3.17 1.02 -1.15
N THR A 154 -4.07 1.08 -0.18
CA THR A 154 -4.34 -0.06 0.73
C THR A 154 -5.80 -0.51 0.77
N GLY A 155 -6.73 0.33 0.35
CA GLY A 155 -8.17 0.14 0.53
C GLY A 155 -8.67 0.45 1.95
N ILE A 156 -7.78 0.75 2.91
CA ILE A 156 -8.12 1.01 4.31
C ILE A 156 -8.42 2.50 4.50
N ARG A 157 -9.50 2.82 5.22
CA ARG A 157 -9.83 4.20 5.60
C ARG A 157 -9.29 4.50 6.99
N LEU A 158 -8.50 5.55 7.10
CA LEU A 158 -7.99 6.09 8.36
C LEU A 158 -8.33 7.58 8.46
N ASN A 159 -8.47 8.07 9.70
CA ASN A 159 -8.73 9.49 9.99
C ASN A 159 -7.43 10.30 10.10
N ASP A 160 -6.34 9.66 10.51
CA ASP A 160 -5.02 10.28 10.62
C ASP A 160 -3.92 9.27 10.25
N THR A 161 -3.19 9.58 9.20
CA THR A 161 -2.02 8.81 8.74
C THR A 161 -0.70 9.54 8.97
N GLN A 162 -0.73 10.74 9.58
CA GLN A 162 0.45 11.59 9.74
C GLN A 162 0.97 11.72 11.19
N SER A 163 0.20 11.28 12.19
CA SER A 163 0.68 11.28 13.57
C SER A 163 1.95 10.45 13.70
N GLY A 164 2.95 10.97 14.42
CA GLY A 164 4.18 10.24 14.76
C GLY A 164 4.04 9.33 15.97
N PHE A 165 2.92 9.42 16.71
CA PHE A 165 2.61 8.55 17.83
C PHE A 165 1.96 7.26 17.34
N ARG A 166 2.74 6.19 17.24
CA ARG A 166 2.36 4.95 16.58
C ARG A 166 2.89 3.73 17.31
N SER A 167 2.20 2.60 17.19
CA SER A 167 2.72 1.30 17.58
C SER A 167 3.01 0.44 16.35
N TYR A 168 4.17 -0.21 16.34
CA TYR A 168 4.64 -1.06 15.27
C TYR A 168 4.90 -2.49 15.75
N PRO A 169 4.28 -3.51 15.13
CA PRO A 169 4.62 -4.91 15.36
C PRO A 169 5.94 -5.22 14.65
N LEU A 170 7.06 -5.15 15.37
CA LEU A 170 8.42 -5.10 14.83
C LEU A 170 8.77 -6.24 13.88
N ASN A 171 8.30 -7.46 14.13
CA ASN A 171 8.60 -8.63 13.30
C ASN A 171 7.83 -8.63 11.97
N PHE A 172 6.77 -7.83 11.85
CA PHE A 172 5.85 -7.81 10.72
C PHE A 172 6.04 -6.60 9.80
N ILE A 173 6.72 -5.54 10.25
CA ILE A 173 7.08 -4.43 9.37
C ILE A 173 8.07 -4.90 8.27
N PRO A 174 8.17 -4.19 7.13
CA PRO A 174 9.14 -4.51 6.09
C PRO A 174 10.59 -4.50 6.60
N LYS A 175 11.42 -5.42 6.11
CA LYS A 175 12.85 -5.47 6.47
C LYS A 175 13.71 -4.43 5.75
N ARG A 176 13.29 -4.00 4.55
CA ARG A 176 14.00 -3.02 3.71
C ARG A 176 13.03 -1.92 3.30
N PHE A 177 13.52 -0.69 3.27
CA PHE A 177 12.76 0.50 2.94
C PHE A 177 13.50 1.32 1.88
N PHE A 178 12.75 2.04 1.04
CA PHE A 178 13.27 2.90 -0.01
C PHE A 178 13.62 4.28 0.52
N THR A 179 12.95 4.71 1.60
CA THR A 179 12.98 6.08 2.12
C THR A 179 13.71 6.20 3.46
N LYS A 180 14.19 7.41 3.78
CA LYS A 180 15.00 7.66 4.99
C LYS A 180 14.53 8.87 5.81
N LYS A 181 13.63 9.72 5.27
CA LYS A 181 13.19 10.96 5.92
C LYS A 181 11.72 10.87 6.33
N PHE A 182 10.94 11.95 6.22
CA PHE A 182 9.54 11.97 6.62
C PHE A 182 8.65 11.02 5.82
N GLU A 183 8.97 10.82 4.55
CA GLU A 183 8.26 9.89 3.68
C GLU A 183 8.32 8.43 4.16
N PHE A 184 9.29 8.07 4.99
CA PHE A 184 9.38 6.74 5.61
C PHE A 184 8.13 6.36 6.41
N GLU A 185 7.53 7.32 7.10
CA GLU A 185 6.35 7.07 7.93
C GLU A 185 5.11 6.70 7.11
N ILE A 186 5.05 7.12 5.85
CA ILE A 186 4.03 6.70 4.89
C ILE A 186 4.38 5.32 4.32
N GLU A 187 5.63 5.14 3.89
CA GLU A 187 6.08 3.87 3.33
C GLU A 187 5.85 2.70 4.28
N VAL A 188 6.18 2.86 5.56
CA VAL A 188 6.07 1.77 6.54
C VAL A 188 4.63 1.33 6.75
N ILE A 189 3.67 2.25 6.86
CA ILE A 189 2.27 1.90 7.10
C ILE A 189 1.63 1.24 5.87
N VAL A 190 1.88 1.77 4.66
CA VAL A 190 1.36 1.21 3.41
C VAL A 190 1.90 -0.20 3.18
N ARG A 191 3.22 -0.38 3.28
CA ARG A 191 3.84 -1.68 3.02
C ARG A 191 3.57 -2.71 4.11
N THR A 192 3.27 -2.28 5.33
CA THR A 192 2.80 -3.17 6.39
C THR A 192 1.37 -3.63 6.10
N ALA A 193 0.48 -2.73 5.67
CA ALA A 193 -0.85 -3.08 5.23
C ALA A 193 -0.84 -4.07 4.03
N TRP A 194 0.06 -3.90 3.06
CA TRP A 194 0.21 -4.85 1.94
C TRP A 194 0.64 -6.26 2.34
N LYS A 195 1.21 -6.42 3.54
CA LYS A 195 1.51 -7.73 4.13
C LYS A 195 0.30 -8.38 4.79
N GLY A 196 -0.83 -7.68 4.84
CA GLY A 196 -2.06 -8.15 5.49
C GLY A 196 -2.14 -7.84 6.97
N ILE A 197 -1.21 -7.05 7.51
CA ILE A 197 -1.26 -6.59 8.89
C ILE A 197 -2.34 -5.52 9.02
N GLN A 198 -3.20 -5.65 10.02
CA GLN A 198 -4.23 -4.68 10.31
C GLN A 198 -3.60 -3.33 10.69
N VAL A 199 -4.12 -2.24 10.11
CA VAL A 199 -3.73 -0.87 10.45
C VAL A 199 -4.97 -0.13 10.95
N LYS A 200 -4.89 0.41 12.17
CA LYS A 200 -6.02 1.09 12.84
C LYS A 200 -5.61 2.46 13.36
N ASN A 201 -6.59 3.37 13.46
CA ASN A 201 -6.46 4.56 14.29
C ASN A 201 -6.96 4.31 15.70
N ILE A 202 -6.30 4.94 16.66
CA ILE A 202 -6.77 5.05 18.05
C ILE A 202 -6.78 6.51 18.47
N PRO A 203 -7.80 6.98 19.20
CA PRO A 203 -7.86 8.37 19.62
C PRO A 203 -6.74 8.68 20.61
N ILE A 204 -6.07 9.82 20.40
CA ILE A 204 -5.03 10.36 21.29
C ILE A 204 -5.26 11.83 21.59
N LYS A 205 -4.70 12.29 22.70
CA LYS A 205 -4.62 13.70 23.03
C LYS A 205 -3.47 14.37 22.28
N ILE A 206 -3.60 15.66 22.01
CA ILE A 206 -2.54 16.45 21.40
C ILE A 206 -2.47 17.86 22.01
N LEU A 207 -1.26 18.34 22.22
CA LEU A 207 -0.98 19.72 22.60
C LEU A 207 -0.48 20.47 21.35
N TYR A 208 -1.21 21.50 20.96
CA TYR A 208 -0.74 22.46 19.96
C TYR A 208 -0.24 23.72 20.67
N ASP A 209 1.05 23.76 20.99
CA ASP A 209 1.70 24.96 21.48
C ASP A 209 2.58 25.56 20.37
N PRO A 210 2.17 26.70 19.75
CA PRO A 210 2.95 27.35 18.71
C PRO A 210 4.33 27.84 19.18
N ALA A 211 4.51 28.13 20.48
CA ALA A 211 5.76 28.67 21.03
C ALA A 211 6.84 27.58 21.19
N GLU A 212 6.44 26.35 21.46
CA GLU A 212 7.37 25.21 21.67
C GLU A 212 7.57 24.37 20.44
N ARG A 213 6.70 24.46 19.42
CA ARG A 213 6.74 23.62 18.24
C ARG A 213 7.99 23.82 17.40
N VAL A 214 8.86 22.84 17.36
CA VAL A 214 10.00 22.76 16.44
C VAL A 214 9.63 21.84 15.28
N SER A 215 9.46 22.41 14.08
CA SER A 215 9.17 21.62 12.89
C SER A 215 10.37 21.65 11.93
N HIS A 216 10.95 20.52 11.68
CA HIS A 216 12.04 20.33 10.69
C HIS A 216 11.51 19.99 9.28
N PHE A 217 10.18 19.99 9.09
CA PHE A 217 9.55 19.72 7.81
C PHE A 217 9.75 20.89 6.84
N ARG A 218 10.30 20.58 5.66
CA ARG A 218 10.55 21.56 4.58
C ARG A 218 9.48 21.41 3.50
N PRO A 219 8.50 22.34 3.42
CA PRO A 219 7.28 22.15 2.66
C PRO A 219 7.51 21.66 1.22
N PHE A 220 8.32 22.37 0.42
CA PHE A 220 8.52 21.99 -0.98
C PHE A 220 9.32 20.69 -1.15
N LYS A 221 10.46 20.55 -0.46
CA LYS A 221 11.33 19.38 -0.62
C LYS A 221 10.70 18.08 -0.11
N ASP A 222 10.08 18.16 1.06
CA ASP A 222 9.54 16.96 1.69
C ASP A 222 8.19 16.59 1.06
N PHE A 223 7.37 17.57 0.63
CA PHE A 223 6.15 17.31 -0.14
C PHE A 223 6.46 16.66 -1.50
N THR A 224 7.49 17.14 -2.23
CA THR A 224 7.93 16.51 -3.48
C THR A 224 8.33 15.05 -3.27
N ARG A 225 9.09 14.74 -2.19
CA ARG A 225 9.48 13.37 -1.87
C ARG A 225 8.27 12.49 -1.56
N ILE A 226 7.32 13.01 -0.78
CA ILE A 226 6.07 12.32 -0.46
C ILE A 226 5.27 12.05 -1.74
N SER A 227 5.18 13.02 -2.65
CA SER A 227 4.48 12.88 -3.92
C SER A 227 5.12 11.81 -4.82
N ILE A 228 6.45 11.79 -4.92
CA ILE A 228 7.19 10.76 -5.66
C ILE A 228 6.93 9.39 -5.02
N LEU A 229 7.01 9.29 -3.70
CA LEU A 229 6.75 8.03 -3.00
C LEU A 229 5.32 7.53 -3.29
N ASN A 230 4.30 8.37 -3.11
CA ASN A 230 2.91 8.00 -3.36
C ASN A 230 2.70 7.54 -4.81
N THR A 231 3.33 8.23 -5.79
CA THR A 231 3.28 7.79 -7.20
C THR A 231 3.84 6.36 -7.34
N VAL A 232 4.99 6.08 -6.74
CA VAL A 232 5.62 4.76 -6.79
C VAL A 232 4.74 3.72 -6.07
N LEU A 233 4.21 4.05 -4.89
CA LEU A 233 3.35 3.13 -4.12
C LEU A 233 2.04 2.83 -4.87
N VAL A 234 1.43 3.83 -5.51
CA VAL A 234 0.24 3.65 -6.36
C VAL A 234 0.55 2.73 -7.53
N LEU A 235 1.67 2.96 -8.25
CA LEU A 235 2.09 2.06 -9.33
C LEU A 235 2.30 0.63 -8.85
N ILE A 236 2.98 0.43 -7.71
CA ILE A 236 3.16 -0.90 -7.12
C ILE A 236 1.80 -1.50 -6.72
N THR A 237 0.88 -0.71 -6.19
CA THR A 237 -0.46 -1.18 -5.81
C THR A 237 -1.20 -1.75 -7.01
N PHE A 238 -1.27 -0.99 -8.10
CA PHE A 238 -2.04 -1.40 -9.27
C PHE A 238 -1.33 -2.45 -10.13
N LEU A 239 -0.01 -2.34 -10.30
CA LEU A 239 0.75 -3.24 -11.18
C LEU A 239 1.16 -4.55 -10.50
N TYR A 240 1.25 -4.57 -9.17
CA TYR A 240 1.76 -5.74 -8.46
C TYR A 240 0.83 -6.23 -7.32
N ILE A 241 0.41 -5.36 -6.40
CA ILE A 241 -0.31 -5.80 -5.19
C ILE A 241 -1.71 -6.32 -5.53
N HIS A 242 -2.49 -5.56 -6.30
CA HIS A 242 -3.83 -5.99 -6.71
C HIS A 242 -3.80 -7.25 -7.57
N PRO A 243 -2.98 -7.35 -8.64
CA PRO A 243 -2.85 -8.58 -9.41
C PRO A 243 -2.39 -9.78 -8.58
N ARG A 244 -1.38 -9.59 -7.74
CA ARG A 244 -0.89 -10.64 -6.83
C ARG A 244 -1.97 -11.15 -5.89
N ASN A 245 -2.70 -10.25 -5.23
CA ASN A 245 -3.75 -10.63 -4.28
C ASN A 245 -4.92 -11.32 -5.00
N PHE A 246 -5.25 -10.86 -6.19
CA PHE A 246 -6.23 -11.47 -7.06
C PHE A 246 -5.80 -12.90 -7.45
N LEU A 247 -4.57 -13.09 -7.95
CA LEU A 247 -4.03 -14.42 -8.28
C LEU A 247 -3.99 -15.36 -7.06
N ARG A 248 -3.66 -14.84 -5.87
CA ARG A 248 -3.69 -15.63 -4.63
C ARG A 248 -5.11 -16.07 -4.25
N SER A 249 -6.12 -15.25 -4.54
CA SER A 249 -7.51 -15.64 -4.30
C SER A 249 -7.94 -16.79 -5.22
N PHE A 250 -7.45 -16.84 -6.45
CA PHE A 250 -7.67 -17.95 -7.37
C PHE A 250 -7.05 -19.26 -6.91
N LYS A 251 -5.81 -19.23 -6.42
CA LYS A 251 -5.12 -20.46 -5.95
C LYS A 251 -5.81 -21.14 -4.78
N LYS A 252 -6.64 -20.42 -4.02
CA LYS A 252 -7.41 -20.98 -2.89
C LYS A 252 -8.76 -21.61 -3.32
N LYS A 253 -9.26 -21.32 -4.54
CA LYS A 253 -10.54 -21.81 -5.05
C LYS A 253 -10.33 -22.79 -6.18
N SER A 254 -10.99 -23.95 -6.11
CA SER A 254 -11.05 -24.88 -7.25
C SER A 254 -11.70 -24.18 -8.44
N PHE A 255 -11.22 -24.44 -9.67
CA PHE A 255 -11.80 -23.92 -10.91
C PHE A 255 -13.31 -24.17 -11.00
N LYS A 256 -13.76 -25.35 -10.53
CA LYS A 256 -15.18 -25.70 -10.44
C LYS A 256 -15.97 -24.74 -9.53
N ASN A 257 -15.40 -24.38 -8.36
CA ASN A 257 -16.02 -23.43 -7.45
C ASN A 257 -16.00 -22.00 -8.02
N PHE A 258 -14.95 -21.65 -8.76
CA PHE A 258 -14.88 -20.35 -9.45
C PHE A 258 -16.02 -20.20 -10.48
N ILE A 259 -16.24 -21.20 -11.33
CA ILE A 259 -17.35 -21.21 -12.30
C ILE A 259 -18.70 -21.15 -11.58
N LYS A 260 -18.88 -21.98 -10.54
CA LYS A 260 -20.12 -22.01 -9.76
C LYS A 260 -20.47 -20.66 -9.16
N GLU A 261 -19.53 -20.01 -8.48
CA GLU A 261 -19.77 -18.72 -7.78
C GLU A 261 -19.90 -17.54 -8.75
N ASN A 262 -19.14 -17.50 -9.84
CA ASN A 262 -19.10 -16.32 -10.71
C ASN A 262 -20.04 -16.40 -11.92
N ILE A 263 -20.52 -17.57 -12.28
CA ILE A 263 -21.41 -17.80 -13.42
C ILE A 263 -22.77 -18.34 -12.97
N LEU A 264 -22.78 -19.45 -12.22
CA LEU A 264 -24.02 -20.17 -11.90
C LEU A 264 -24.77 -19.57 -10.70
N GLN A 265 -24.06 -19.10 -9.69
CA GLN A 265 -24.62 -18.55 -8.44
C GLN A 265 -24.36 -17.04 -8.29
N ALA A 266 -23.90 -16.36 -9.35
CA ALA A 266 -23.72 -14.91 -9.29
C ALA A 266 -25.08 -14.22 -9.26
N ASP A 267 -25.28 -13.30 -8.30
CA ASP A 267 -26.41 -12.36 -8.28
C ASP A 267 -26.35 -11.33 -9.43
N ALA A 268 -25.33 -11.46 -10.30
CA ALA A 268 -25.12 -10.60 -11.45
C ALA A 268 -26.06 -10.98 -12.59
N SER A 269 -26.55 -9.98 -13.33
CA SER A 269 -27.35 -10.20 -14.53
C SER A 269 -26.54 -10.96 -15.60
N ASN A 270 -27.24 -11.72 -16.46
CA ASN A 270 -26.61 -12.40 -17.60
C ASN A 270 -25.78 -11.43 -18.44
N LEU A 271 -26.28 -10.20 -18.61
CA LEU A 271 -25.58 -9.14 -19.33
C LEU A 271 -24.25 -8.75 -18.65
N ASN A 272 -24.24 -8.60 -17.33
CA ASN A 272 -23.00 -8.26 -16.60
C ASN A 272 -21.93 -9.38 -16.72
N ILE A 273 -22.35 -10.64 -16.58
CA ILE A 273 -21.48 -11.81 -16.76
C ILE A 273 -20.88 -11.81 -18.17
N THR A 274 -21.73 -11.64 -19.16
CA THR A 274 -21.35 -11.70 -20.58
C THR A 274 -20.44 -10.55 -20.98
N LEU A 275 -20.77 -9.31 -20.58
CA LEU A 275 -19.92 -8.14 -20.82
C LEU A 275 -18.56 -8.25 -20.12
N SER A 276 -18.53 -8.87 -18.93
CA SER A 276 -17.26 -9.11 -18.22
C SER A 276 -16.32 -10.02 -19.01
N ILE A 277 -16.88 -11.10 -19.57
CA ILE A 277 -16.12 -12.04 -20.40
C ILE A 277 -15.71 -11.37 -21.71
N GLY A 278 -16.63 -10.67 -22.37
CA GLY A 278 -16.37 -9.93 -23.61
C GLY A 278 -15.27 -8.91 -23.48
N LEU A 279 -15.30 -8.12 -22.40
CA LEU A 279 -14.23 -7.14 -22.11
C LEU A 279 -12.89 -7.83 -21.88
N GLY A 280 -12.87 -8.97 -21.18
CA GLY A 280 -11.66 -9.75 -20.98
C GLY A 280 -11.07 -10.26 -22.31
N LEU A 281 -11.92 -10.83 -23.18
CA LEU A 281 -11.50 -11.29 -24.51
C LEU A 281 -10.98 -10.14 -25.37
N LEU A 282 -11.67 -9.00 -25.36
CA LEU A 282 -11.25 -7.80 -26.09
C LEU A 282 -9.84 -7.36 -25.66
N ILE A 283 -9.60 -7.29 -24.36
CA ILE A 283 -8.28 -6.93 -23.82
C ILE A 283 -7.24 -8.00 -24.19
N GLY A 284 -7.55 -9.28 -23.99
CA GLY A 284 -6.62 -10.37 -24.22
C GLY A 284 -6.17 -10.53 -25.69
N LEU A 285 -7.02 -10.19 -26.64
CA LEU A 285 -6.71 -10.23 -28.07
C LEU A 285 -6.15 -8.91 -28.61
N SER A 286 -6.26 -7.81 -27.87
CA SER A 286 -5.79 -6.48 -28.30
C SER A 286 -4.26 -6.40 -28.30
N PRO A 287 -3.67 -5.47 -29.10
CA PRO A 287 -2.22 -5.29 -29.18
C PRO A 287 -1.61 -4.54 -27.98
N LEU A 288 -2.29 -4.51 -26.85
CA LEU A 288 -1.89 -3.78 -25.62
C LEU A 288 -0.92 -4.60 -24.76
N TRP A 289 0.16 -5.10 -25.34
CA TRP A 289 1.13 -5.95 -24.68
C TRP A 289 1.74 -5.30 -23.44
N GLY A 290 1.82 -6.08 -22.36
CA GLY A 290 2.29 -5.61 -21.06
C GLY A 290 1.20 -4.96 -20.17
N PHE A 291 0.11 -4.46 -20.75
CA PHE A 291 -0.98 -3.83 -19.99
C PHE A 291 -2.19 -4.73 -19.77
N HIS A 292 -2.26 -5.92 -20.37
CA HIS A 292 -3.41 -6.81 -20.30
C HIS A 292 -3.89 -7.08 -18.88
N THR A 293 -3.00 -7.46 -17.98
CA THR A 293 -3.34 -7.76 -16.57
C THR A 293 -3.90 -6.54 -15.86
N PHE A 294 -3.29 -5.38 -16.07
CA PHE A 294 -3.76 -4.12 -15.48
C PHE A 294 -5.15 -3.76 -16.00
N LEU A 295 -5.32 -3.74 -17.33
CA LEU A 295 -6.59 -3.37 -17.95
C LEU A 295 -7.71 -4.34 -17.63
N ALA A 296 -7.41 -5.65 -17.56
CA ALA A 296 -8.40 -6.70 -17.22
C ALA A 296 -8.91 -6.63 -15.78
N ILE A 297 -8.25 -5.88 -14.91
CA ILE A 297 -8.68 -5.61 -13.53
C ILE A 297 -9.26 -4.20 -13.39
N PHE A 298 -8.61 -3.20 -14.01
CA PHE A 298 -8.97 -1.80 -13.88
C PHE A 298 -10.27 -1.44 -14.62
N LEU A 299 -10.40 -1.80 -15.91
CA LEU A 299 -11.59 -1.47 -16.69
C LEU A 299 -12.87 -2.11 -16.14
N PRO A 300 -12.91 -3.40 -15.78
CA PRO A 300 -14.09 -3.97 -15.14
C PRO A 300 -14.44 -3.29 -13.81
N HIS A 301 -13.44 -2.77 -13.08
CA HIS A 301 -13.70 -2.02 -11.85
C HIS A 301 -14.46 -0.73 -12.13
N VAL A 302 -14.00 0.05 -13.10
CA VAL A 302 -14.61 1.31 -13.51
C VAL A 302 -16.03 1.08 -14.07
N LEU A 303 -16.18 0.05 -14.91
CA LEU A 303 -17.43 -0.31 -15.56
C LEU A 303 -18.40 -1.12 -14.68
N LYS A 304 -18.05 -1.36 -13.39
CA LYS A 304 -18.84 -2.18 -12.45
C LYS A 304 -19.11 -3.60 -12.94
N LEU A 305 -18.18 -4.17 -13.71
CA LEU A 305 -18.22 -5.53 -14.22
C LEU A 305 -17.48 -6.51 -13.31
N ASN A 306 -17.63 -7.83 -13.54
CA ASN A 306 -16.95 -8.85 -12.77
C ASN A 306 -15.48 -8.97 -13.17
N LYS A 307 -14.59 -8.49 -12.29
CA LYS A 307 -13.13 -8.49 -12.49
C LYS A 307 -12.55 -9.90 -12.67
N ALA A 308 -13.12 -10.88 -11.96
CA ALA A 308 -12.64 -12.26 -12.00
C ALA A 308 -12.89 -12.89 -13.37
N LEU A 309 -14.08 -12.68 -13.94
CA LEU A 309 -14.44 -13.16 -15.28
C LEU A 309 -13.62 -12.45 -16.37
N SER A 310 -13.50 -11.13 -16.28
CA SER A 310 -12.71 -10.36 -17.25
C SER A 310 -11.24 -10.75 -17.23
N PHE A 311 -10.64 -10.90 -16.04
CA PHE A 311 -9.27 -11.37 -15.93
C PHE A 311 -9.08 -12.81 -16.46
N ALA A 312 -9.98 -13.74 -16.12
CA ALA A 312 -9.92 -15.11 -16.63
C ALA A 312 -10.00 -15.14 -18.17
N ALA A 313 -10.92 -14.37 -18.74
CA ALA A 313 -11.10 -14.30 -20.20
C ALA A 313 -9.93 -13.60 -20.91
N SER A 314 -9.27 -12.60 -20.28
CA SER A 314 -8.12 -11.93 -20.88
C SER A 314 -6.88 -12.83 -21.00
N ASN A 315 -6.82 -13.92 -20.23
CA ASN A 315 -5.75 -14.91 -20.33
C ASN A 315 -5.87 -15.87 -21.52
N ILE A 316 -6.70 -15.56 -22.53
CA ILE A 316 -6.73 -16.30 -23.80
C ILE A 316 -5.36 -16.25 -24.51
N SER A 317 -4.57 -15.20 -24.27
CA SER A 317 -3.21 -15.01 -24.80
C SER A 317 -2.16 -15.81 -24.04
N ILE A 318 -2.44 -17.07 -23.70
CA ILE A 318 -1.42 -17.99 -23.15
C ILE A 318 -0.35 -18.30 -24.21
N PRO A 319 0.91 -18.62 -23.81
CA PRO A 319 2.01 -18.82 -24.75
C PRO A 319 1.71 -19.71 -25.97
N PRO A 320 0.99 -20.83 -25.85
CA PRO A 320 0.63 -21.65 -27.02
C PRO A 320 -0.32 -20.96 -28.00
N MET A 321 -1.13 -19.99 -27.56
CA MET A 321 -2.10 -19.28 -28.40
C MET A 321 -1.53 -18.05 -29.08
N ILE A 322 -0.41 -17.53 -28.60
CA ILE A 322 0.20 -16.30 -29.15
C ILE A 322 0.48 -16.40 -30.66
N PRO A 323 1.09 -17.47 -31.20
CA PRO A 323 1.32 -17.59 -32.64
C PRO A 323 0.01 -17.50 -33.45
N PHE A 324 -1.05 -18.16 -33.00
CA PHE A 324 -2.35 -18.14 -33.69
C PHE A 324 -2.99 -16.76 -33.67
N ILE A 325 -2.87 -16.03 -32.56
CA ILE A 325 -3.36 -14.64 -32.44
C ILE A 325 -2.57 -13.73 -33.37
N ILE A 326 -1.25 -13.86 -33.45
CA ILE A 326 -0.42 -13.07 -34.36
C ILE A 326 -0.78 -13.34 -35.81
N ILE A 327 -0.86 -14.61 -36.19
CA ILE A 327 -1.24 -15.01 -37.56
C ILE A 327 -2.62 -14.47 -37.92
N GLY A 328 -3.62 -14.73 -37.07
CA GLY A 328 -4.99 -14.24 -37.27
C GLY A 328 -5.05 -12.71 -37.38
N SER A 329 -4.27 -12.01 -36.57
CA SER A 329 -4.19 -10.56 -36.61
C SER A 329 -3.57 -10.06 -37.93
N LEU A 330 -2.49 -10.69 -38.39
CA LEU A 330 -1.84 -10.33 -39.66
C LEU A 330 -2.75 -10.59 -40.88
N TYR A 331 -3.43 -11.75 -40.91
CA TYR A 331 -4.41 -12.05 -41.96
C TYR A 331 -5.58 -11.07 -41.94
N THR A 332 -6.15 -10.80 -40.80
CA THR A 332 -7.22 -9.81 -40.68
C THR A 332 -6.76 -8.43 -41.13
N GLY A 333 -5.55 -8.04 -40.72
CA GLY A 333 -4.99 -6.73 -41.10
C GLY A 333 -4.67 -6.60 -42.58
N SER A 334 -4.20 -7.68 -43.25
CA SER A 334 -3.88 -7.65 -44.70
C SER A 334 -5.10 -7.33 -45.56
N VAL A 335 -6.30 -7.72 -45.14
CA VAL A 335 -7.57 -7.38 -45.80
C VAL A 335 -7.79 -5.87 -45.85
N PHE A 336 -7.37 -5.15 -44.82
CA PHE A 336 -7.56 -3.71 -44.70
C PHE A 336 -6.39 -2.87 -45.22
N THR A 337 -5.17 -3.42 -45.14
CA THR A 337 -3.95 -2.68 -45.56
C THR A 337 -3.51 -3.00 -46.98
N GLY A 338 -4.05 -4.07 -47.61
CA GLY A 338 -3.61 -4.55 -48.89
C GLY A 338 -2.20 -5.17 -48.91
N ASP A 339 -1.64 -5.46 -47.73
CA ASP A 339 -0.30 -6.02 -47.56
C ASP A 339 -0.29 -7.52 -47.89
N ALA A 340 -0.15 -7.83 -49.19
CA ALA A 340 -0.13 -9.21 -49.70
C ALA A 340 1.09 -10.01 -49.26
N ALA A 341 2.18 -9.35 -48.82
CA ALA A 341 3.38 -10.04 -48.33
C ALA A 341 3.11 -10.87 -47.05
N VAL A 342 2.10 -10.48 -46.27
CA VAL A 342 1.68 -11.19 -45.07
C VAL A 342 1.04 -12.54 -45.39
N LEU A 343 0.51 -12.76 -46.57
CA LEU A 343 -0.10 -14.03 -46.98
C LEU A 343 0.94 -15.15 -47.17
N HIS A 344 2.21 -14.80 -47.35
CA HIS A 344 3.33 -15.73 -47.40
C HIS A 344 4.07 -15.70 -46.04
N LEU A 345 3.56 -16.50 -45.06
CA LEU A 345 4.17 -16.58 -43.75
C LEU A 345 5.59 -17.17 -43.81
N PRO A 346 6.57 -16.58 -43.14
CA PRO A 346 7.90 -17.13 -43.04
C PRO A 346 7.90 -18.40 -42.20
N ASP A 347 8.85 -19.31 -42.44
CA ASP A 347 9.01 -20.59 -41.70
C ASP A 347 9.16 -20.39 -40.19
N LYS A 348 9.58 -19.16 -39.76
CA LYS A 348 9.66 -18.78 -38.36
C LYS A 348 9.07 -17.37 -38.16
N LEU A 349 8.00 -17.28 -37.40
CA LEU A 349 7.45 -16.01 -36.94
C LEU A 349 8.40 -15.39 -35.91
N THR A 350 9.12 -14.35 -36.32
CA THR A 350 10.03 -13.59 -35.46
C THR A 350 9.39 -12.28 -35.05
N ILE A 351 9.88 -11.69 -33.94
CA ILE A 351 9.50 -10.33 -33.50
C ILE A 351 9.86 -9.29 -34.60
N GLU A 352 10.91 -9.56 -35.35
CA GLU A 352 11.35 -8.70 -36.45
C GLU A 352 10.36 -8.70 -37.61
N TYR A 353 9.79 -9.86 -37.96
CA TYR A 353 8.70 -9.94 -38.94
C TYR A 353 7.47 -9.14 -38.49
N ALA A 354 7.07 -9.26 -37.24
CA ALA A 354 5.97 -8.47 -36.67
C ALA A 354 6.25 -6.95 -36.67
N LYS A 355 7.50 -6.55 -36.46
CA LYS A 355 7.90 -5.14 -36.56
C LYS A 355 7.79 -4.55 -38.00
N ASN A 356 8.18 -5.32 -39.01
CA ASN A 356 8.11 -4.92 -40.38
C ASN A 356 6.67 -4.77 -40.89
N HIS A 357 5.72 -5.53 -40.29
CA HIS A 357 4.28 -5.48 -40.59
C HIS A 357 3.47 -4.88 -39.43
N LEU A 358 4.05 -3.96 -38.66
CA LEU A 358 3.46 -3.45 -37.43
C LEU A 358 2.09 -2.81 -37.64
N THR A 359 1.92 -2.01 -38.69
CA THR A 359 0.65 -1.34 -39.00
C THR A 359 -0.44 -2.37 -39.33
N THR A 360 -0.12 -3.37 -40.15
CA THR A 360 -1.02 -4.47 -40.52
C THR A 360 -1.40 -5.26 -39.27
N TYR A 361 -0.44 -5.55 -38.42
CA TYR A 361 -0.67 -6.23 -37.13
C TYR A 361 -1.58 -5.43 -36.20
N LEU A 362 -1.33 -4.12 -36.01
CA LEU A 362 -2.12 -3.28 -35.10
C LEU A 362 -3.58 -3.14 -35.55
N ILE A 363 -3.80 -2.90 -36.85
CA ILE A 363 -5.14 -2.81 -37.43
C ILE A 363 -5.85 -4.18 -37.29
N GLY A 364 -5.18 -5.25 -37.69
CA GLY A 364 -5.75 -6.58 -37.70
C GLY A 364 -6.04 -7.11 -36.31
N SER A 365 -5.16 -6.90 -35.34
CA SER A 365 -5.38 -7.33 -33.96
C SER A 365 -6.54 -6.59 -33.31
N THR A 366 -6.71 -5.30 -33.61
CA THR A 366 -7.84 -4.52 -33.11
C THR A 366 -9.16 -5.01 -33.69
N VAL A 367 -9.23 -5.21 -35.01
CA VAL A 367 -10.42 -5.73 -35.70
C VAL A 367 -10.74 -7.14 -35.23
N LEU A 368 -9.73 -8.01 -35.18
CA LEU A 368 -9.88 -9.40 -34.71
C LEU A 368 -10.39 -9.44 -33.26
N ALA A 369 -9.84 -8.61 -32.38
CA ALA A 369 -10.27 -8.54 -30.99
C ALA A 369 -11.74 -8.12 -30.86
N ILE A 370 -12.18 -7.10 -31.60
CA ILE A 370 -13.59 -6.67 -31.60
C ILE A 370 -14.48 -7.76 -32.16
N PHE A 371 -14.14 -8.36 -33.30
CA PHE A 371 -14.95 -9.37 -33.96
C PHE A 371 -15.10 -10.64 -33.11
N VAL A 372 -14.00 -11.21 -32.65
CA VAL A 372 -14.00 -12.43 -31.85
C VAL A 372 -14.67 -12.20 -30.48
N SER A 373 -14.38 -11.10 -29.82
CA SER A 373 -15.03 -10.78 -28.55
C SER A 373 -16.53 -10.63 -28.70
N THR A 374 -17.00 -9.96 -29.75
CA THR A 374 -18.45 -9.76 -30.01
C THR A 374 -19.16 -11.09 -30.27
N ILE A 375 -18.59 -11.96 -31.13
CA ILE A 375 -19.19 -13.26 -31.44
C ILE A 375 -19.29 -14.13 -30.19
N ILE A 376 -18.16 -14.29 -29.47
CA ILE A 376 -18.13 -15.16 -28.27
C ILE A 376 -19.07 -14.61 -27.20
N THR A 377 -19.09 -13.28 -27.00
CA THR A 377 -19.97 -12.61 -26.05
C THR A 377 -21.44 -12.89 -26.38
N SER A 378 -21.83 -12.75 -27.65
CA SER A 378 -23.19 -13.01 -28.11
C SER A 378 -23.60 -14.48 -27.91
N LEU A 379 -22.71 -15.43 -28.22
CA LEU A 379 -22.96 -16.85 -28.01
C LEU A 379 -23.13 -17.18 -26.52
N ILE A 380 -22.26 -16.66 -25.66
CA ILE A 380 -22.38 -16.87 -24.21
C ILE A 380 -23.68 -16.28 -23.67
N TYR A 381 -24.09 -15.10 -24.16
CA TYR A 381 -25.37 -14.50 -23.76
C TYR A 381 -26.56 -15.39 -24.12
N LEU A 382 -26.58 -15.92 -25.32
CA LEU A 382 -27.64 -16.85 -25.77
C LEU A 382 -27.67 -18.13 -24.92
N ILE A 383 -26.49 -18.72 -24.63
CA ILE A 383 -26.39 -19.91 -23.76
C ILE A 383 -26.94 -19.62 -22.36
N LEU A 384 -26.60 -18.47 -21.78
CA LEU A 384 -27.09 -18.08 -20.45
C LEU A 384 -28.59 -17.81 -20.44
N LEU A 385 -29.16 -17.27 -21.50
CA LEU A 385 -30.62 -17.09 -21.64
C LEU A 385 -31.37 -18.44 -21.66
N ILE A 386 -30.84 -19.43 -22.37
CA ILE A 386 -31.43 -20.76 -22.46
C ILE A 386 -31.27 -21.54 -21.14
N SER A 387 -30.09 -21.44 -20.50
CA SER A 387 -29.77 -22.16 -19.26
C SER A 387 -30.58 -21.68 -18.04
N LYS A 388 -30.93 -20.41 -17.94
CA LYS A 388 -31.75 -19.87 -16.83
C LYS A 388 -33.27 -20.08 -16.99
N ARG A 389 -33.73 -20.65 -18.09
CA ARG A 389 -35.13 -21.05 -18.29
C ARG A 389 -35.47 -22.46 -17.75
N LYS A 390 -34.49 -23.13 -17.14
CA LYS A 390 -34.67 -24.34 -16.35
C LYS A 390 -34.48 -24.04 -14.88
#